data_c1ec2fa901f650a493fefb110e1104a7
#
_entry.id   c1ec2fa901f650a493fefb110e1104a7
#
_cell.length_a   1.000
_cell.length_b   1.000
_cell.length_c   1.000
_cell.angle_alpha   90.00
_cell.angle_beta   90.00
_cell.angle_gamma   90.00
#
_symmetry.space_group_name_H-M   'P 1'
#
loop_
_entity.id
_entity.type
_entity.pdbx_description
1 polymer ?
#
loop_
_entity_poly.entity_id
_entity_poly.type
_entity_poly.pdbx_seq_one_letter_code
_entity_poly.pdbx_strand_id
1 'polypeptide(L)'
;MKKVKLPTIDKKNFPYDLVQVIWEDIVGDAGWAELPDIKSASTAICCSIGYLIFKDDKRTIIMSDFIFEDNGKVKTGGGYTTLPTTNVLQIKKIKT
;
A
#
# COMPACT_ATOMS: atom_id res chain seq x y z
N MET A 1 24.69 -24.49 -14.13
CA MET A 1 23.74 -23.56 -13.51
C MET A 1 24.47 -22.70 -12.48
N LYS A 2 24.27 -21.41 -12.53
CA LYS A 2 24.91 -20.45 -11.63
C LYS A 2 24.23 -20.48 -10.27
N LYS A 3 24.99 -20.69 -9.20
CA LYS A 3 24.46 -20.56 -7.84
C LYS A 3 24.29 -19.09 -7.49
N VAL A 4 23.10 -18.72 -7.02
CA VAL A 4 22.82 -17.38 -6.56
C VAL A 4 22.63 -17.42 -5.05
N LYS A 5 23.37 -16.59 -4.34
CA LYS A 5 23.15 -16.41 -2.90
C LYS A 5 21.92 -15.53 -2.72
N LEU A 6 20.88 -16.10 -2.14
CA LEU A 6 19.63 -15.36 -1.93
C LEU A 6 19.75 -14.48 -0.70
N PRO A 7 19.44 -13.19 -0.82
CA PRO A 7 19.34 -12.33 0.35
C PRO A 7 18.09 -12.68 1.16
N THR A 8 18.11 -12.35 2.43
CA THR A 8 16.98 -12.51 3.33
C THR A 8 16.59 -11.15 3.91
N ILE A 9 15.31 -10.97 4.18
CA ILE A 9 14.85 -9.78 4.88
C ILE A 9 14.67 -10.10 6.37
N ASP A 10 15.07 -9.15 7.21
CA ASP A 10 14.87 -9.21 8.65
C ASP A 10 14.61 -7.79 9.17
N LYS A 11 14.40 -7.64 10.47
CA LYS A 11 14.10 -6.33 11.06
C LYS A 11 15.24 -5.33 10.94
N LYS A 12 16.47 -5.79 10.70
CA LYS A 12 17.63 -4.90 10.56
C LYS A 12 17.70 -4.26 9.17
N ASN A 13 17.52 -5.07 8.11
CA ASN A 13 17.63 -4.56 6.75
C ASN A 13 16.29 -4.13 6.16
N PHE A 14 15.19 -4.59 6.74
CA PHE A 14 13.85 -4.21 6.25
C PHE A 14 12.87 -4.15 7.43
N PRO A 15 12.83 -3.01 8.16
CA PRO A 15 12.05 -2.90 9.40
C PRO A 15 10.56 -2.62 9.18
N TYR A 16 10.02 -2.97 8.04
CA TYR A 16 8.64 -2.65 7.69
C TYR A 16 7.74 -3.88 7.81
N ASP A 17 6.53 -3.67 8.31
CA ASP A 17 5.54 -4.73 8.47
C ASP A 17 4.72 -4.89 7.18
N LEU A 18 4.40 -6.14 6.86
CA LEU A 18 3.41 -6.44 5.83
C LEU A 18 2.02 -6.21 6.41
N VAL A 19 1.20 -5.41 5.74
CA VAL A 19 -0.11 -5.02 6.25
C VAL A 19 -1.19 -5.13 5.17
N GLN A 20 -2.41 -5.30 5.66
CA GLN A 20 -3.62 -5.13 4.86
C GLN A 20 -4.25 -3.80 5.27
N VAL A 21 -4.53 -2.95 4.28
CA VAL A 21 -5.13 -1.64 4.50
C VAL A 21 -6.50 -1.61 3.85
N ILE A 22 -7.52 -1.36 4.66
CA ILE A 22 -8.88 -1.09 4.17
C ILE A 22 -9.03 0.42 4.13
N TRP A 23 -9.37 0.93 2.96
CA TRP A 23 -9.44 2.38 2.76
C TRP A 23 -10.58 2.76 1.83
N GLU A 24 -10.96 4.01 1.89
CA GLU A 24 -12.08 4.57 1.15
C GLU A 24 -11.58 5.39 -0.02
N ASP A 25 -11.97 5.00 -1.23
CA ASP A 25 -11.56 5.66 -2.46
C ASP A 25 -12.70 6.54 -2.99
N ILE A 26 -12.30 7.56 -3.73
CA ILE A 26 -13.25 8.38 -4.47
C ILE A 26 -13.79 7.59 -5.65
N VAL A 27 -15.05 7.86 -6.01
CA VAL A 27 -15.67 7.29 -7.20
C VAL A 27 -16.24 8.43 -8.01
N GLY A 28 -15.90 8.46 -9.29
CA GLY A 28 -16.41 9.46 -10.21
C GLY A 28 -16.79 8.83 -11.53
N ASP A 29 -17.64 9.52 -12.27
CA ASP A 29 -18.05 9.12 -13.60
C ASP A 29 -18.18 10.38 -14.43
N ALA A 30 -17.56 10.41 -15.62
CA ALA A 30 -17.61 11.55 -16.53
C ALA A 30 -18.87 11.56 -17.40
N GLY A 31 -19.71 10.54 -17.32
CA GLY A 31 -20.95 10.43 -18.08
C GLY A 31 -22.09 11.27 -17.51
N TRP A 32 -23.19 11.27 -18.22
CA TRP A 32 -24.41 11.96 -17.79
C TRP A 32 -25.31 11.00 -17.02
N ALA A 33 -25.90 11.47 -15.92
CA ALA A 33 -26.81 10.69 -15.10
C ALA A 33 -27.90 11.60 -14.51
N GLU A 34 -29.01 11.00 -14.12
CA GLU A 34 -30.09 11.71 -13.45
C GLU A 34 -29.64 12.12 -12.04
N LEU A 35 -30.10 13.27 -11.57
CA LEU A 35 -29.69 13.77 -10.24
C LEU A 35 -30.00 12.80 -9.09
N PRO A 36 -31.14 12.09 -9.04
CA PRO A 36 -31.36 11.09 -7.98
C PRO A 36 -30.29 9.98 -7.95
N ASP A 37 -29.82 9.54 -9.12
CA ASP A 37 -28.78 8.51 -9.23
C ASP A 37 -27.43 9.05 -8.74
N ILE A 38 -27.12 10.30 -9.10
CA ILE A 38 -25.90 10.97 -8.64
C ILE A 38 -25.91 11.10 -7.11
N LYS A 39 -27.05 11.50 -6.55
CA LYS A 39 -27.20 11.67 -5.10
C LYS A 39 -27.06 10.35 -4.32
N SER A 40 -27.34 9.22 -4.96
CA SER A 40 -27.22 7.90 -4.35
C SER A 40 -25.82 7.29 -4.53
N ALA A 41 -24.92 7.94 -5.28
CA ALA A 41 -23.57 7.44 -5.50
C ALA A 41 -22.80 7.41 -4.18
N SER A 42 -21.97 6.39 -4.03
CA SER A 42 -21.16 6.18 -2.83
C SER A 42 -19.68 5.98 -3.20
N THR A 43 -18.84 6.18 -2.21
CA THR A 43 -17.42 5.88 -2.34
C THR A 43 -17.19 4.37 -2.40
N ALA A 44 -15.99 3.97 -2.82
CA ALA A 44 -15.59 2.55 -2.88
C ALA A 44 -14.74 2.20 -1.66
N ILE A 45 -14.99 1.04 -1.09
CA ILE A 45 -14.14 0.49 -0.02
C ILE A 45 -13.16 -0.46 -0.67
N CYS A 46 -11.88 -0.16 -0.51
CA CYS A 46 -10.77 -0.86 -1.16
C CYS A 46 -9.92 -1.59 -0.15
N CYS A 47 -9.27 -2.67 -0.59
CA CYS A 47 -8.31 -3.40 0.21
C CYS A 47 -7.00 -3.45 -0.56
N SER A 48 -5.92 -3.02 0.09
CA SER A 48 -4.58 -3.07 -0.46
C SER A 48 -3.65 -3.78 0.50
N ILE A 49 -2.70 -4.53 -0.05
CA ILE A 49 -1.72 -5.27 0.73
C ILE A 49 -0.33 -4.77 0.33
N GLY A 50 0.51 -4.53 1.31
CA GLY A 50 1.87 -4.08 1.06
C GLY A 50 2.61 -3.87 2.37
N TYR A 51 3.88 -3.47 2.24
CA TYR A 51 4.69 -3.11 3.40
C TYR A 51 4.39 -1.67 3.79
N LEU A 52 4.14 -1.46 5.08
CA LEU A 52 3.87 -0.12 5.61
C LEU A 52 5.19 0.64 5.75
N ILE A 53 5.43 1.55 4.83
CA ILE A 53 6.71 2.29 4.74
C ILE A 53 6.68 3.54 5.62
N PHE A 54 5.54 4.21 5.67
CA PHE A 54 5.41 5.46 6.40
C PHE A 54 3.95 5.71 6.75
N LYS A 55 3.71 6.28 7.92
CA LYS A 55 2.38 6.73 8.32
C LYS A 55 2.50 7.89 9.28
N ASP A 56 1.76 8.96 8.96
CA ASP A 56 1.51 10.07 9.89
C ASP A 56 0.03 10.45 9.82
N ASP A 57 -0.33 11.58 10.38
CA ASP A 57 -1.74 12.04 10.39
C ASP A 57 -2.22 12.49 9.00
N LYS A 58 -1.32 12.68 8.05
CA LYS A 58 -1.65 13.18 6.71
C LYS A 58 -1.61 12.10 5.65
N ARG A 59 -0.62 11.20 5.71
CA ARG A 59 -0.44 10.20 4.66
C ARG A 59 -0.01 8.86 5.20
N THR A 60 -0.41 7.83 4.49
CA THR A 60 -0.05 6.44 4.74
C THR A 60 0.50 5.87 3.45
N ILE A 61 1.71 5.32 3.49
CA ILE A 61 2.39 4.81 2.29
C ILE A 61 2.64 3.32 2.44
N ILE A 62 2.17 2.55 1.45
CA ILE A 62 2.44 1.11 1.35
C ILE A 62 3.18 0.82 0.05
N MET A 63 3.95 -0.25 0.04
CA MET A 63 4.83 -0.61 -1.08
C MET A 63 4.82 -2.13 -1.29
N SER A 64 4.76 -2.57 -2.55
CA SER A 64 4.72 -4.00 -2.86
C SER A 64 6.08 -4.60 -3.19
N ASP A 65 6.98 -3.84 -3.79
CA ASP A 65 8.22 -4.37 -4.36
C ASP A 65 9.43 -3.61 -3.87
N PHE A 66 10.57 -4.29 -3.81
CA PHE A 66 11.83 -3.65 -3.48
C PHE A 66 12.98 -4.44 -4.08
N ILE A 67 14.13 -3.77 -4.20
CA ILE A 67 15.33 -4.33 -4.81
C ILE A 67 16.40 -4.47 -3.74
N PHE A 68 17.03 -5.66 -3.68
CA PHE A 68 18.20 -5.87 -2.86
C PHE A 68 19.45 -5.33 -3.57
N GLU A 69 20.24 -4.56 -2.84
CA GLU A 69 21.60 -4.21 -3.27
C GLU A 69 22.51 -5.43 -3.15
N ASP A 70 23.70 -5.37 -3.75
CA ASP A 70 24.68 -6.45 -3.68
C ASP A 70 25.07 -6.81 -2.23
N ASN A 71 25.02 -5.82 -1.33
CA ASN A 71 25.31 -6.03 0.09
C ASN A 71 24.11 -6.52 0.90
N GLY A 72 22.99 -6.85 0.24
CA GLY A 72 21.77 -7.32 0.89
C GLY A 72 20.88 -6.23 1.48
N LYS A 73 21.29 -4.98 1.39
CA LYS A 73 20.47 -3.86 1.86
C LYS A 73 19.38 -3.49 0.87
N VAL A 74 18.29 -2.92 1.36
CA VAL A 74 17.21 -2.42 0.52
C VAL A 74 17.27 -0.90 0.48
N LYS A 75 17.34 -0.36 -0.71
CA LYS A 75 17.45 1.08 -0.94
C LYS A 75 16.37 1.61 -1.87
N THR A 76 15.87 0.74 -2.75
CA THR A 76 14.94 1.10 -3.82
C THR A 76 13.68 0.27 -3.72
N GLY A 77 12.54 0.93 -3.76
CA GLY A 77 11.24 0.27 -3.76
C GLY A 77 10.40 0.67 -4.96
N GLY A 78 9.34 -0.09 -5.19
CA GLY A 78 8.39 0.15 -6.27
C GLY A 78 7.01 -0.32 -5.91
N GLY A 79 6.03 -0.01 -6.77
CA GLY A 79 4.66 -0.38 -6.51
C GLY A 79 4.11 0.25 -5.24
N TYR A 80 4.43 1.51 -4.99
CA TYR A 80 3.95 2.18 -3.80
C TYR A 80 2.66 2.95 -4.06
N THR A 81 1.86 3.06 -3.01
CA THR A 81 0.62 3.84 -2.99
C THR A 81 0.63 4.76 -1.78
N THR A 82 0.39 6.04 -2.02
CA THR A 82 0.27 7.03 -0.95
C THR A 82 -1.20 7.38 -0.78
N LEU A 83 -1.73 7.09 0.40
CA LEU A 83 -3.12 7.33 0.75
C LEU A 83 -3.22 8.50 1.73
N PRO A 84 -4.24 9.38 1.57
CA PRO A 84 -4.57 10.28 2.68
C PRO A 84 -4.93 9.43 3.90
N THR A 85 -4.33 9.71 5.04
CA THR A 85 -4.57 8.90 6.25
C THR A 85 -6.03 8.97 6.69
N THR A 86 -6.70 10.09 6.41
CA THR A 86 -8.14 10.24 6.70
C THR A 86 -9.01 9.25 5.92
N ASN A 87 -8.51 8.70 4.81
CA ASN A 87 -9.22 7.71 4.01
C ASN A 87 -8.95 6.28 4.45
N VAL A 88 -8.01 6.07 5.36
CA VAL A 88 -7.66 4.74 5.87
C VAL A 88 -8.64 4.37 6.98
N LEU A 89 -9.35 3.27 6.79
CA LEU A 89 -10.37 2.81 7.73
C LEU A 89 -9.79 1.79 8.72
N GLN A 90 -8.84 0.96 8.28
CA GLN A 90 -8.24 -0.07 9.12
C GLN A 90 -6.89 -0.48 8.55
N ILE A 91 -5.91 -0.70 9.43
CA ILE A 91 -4.64 -1.33 9.09
C ILE A 91 -4.50 -2.58 9.94
N LYS A 92 -4.28 -3.72 9.28
CA LYS A 92 -4.13 -4.99 9.95
C LYS A 92 -2.80 -5.62 9.55
N LYS A 93 -1.97 -5.93 10.54
CA LYS A 93 -0.69 -6.59 10.31
C LYS A 93 -0.91 -8.03 9.85
N ILE A 94 -0.21 -8.43 8.80
CA ILE A 94 -0.22 -9.79 8.29
C ILE A 94 0.98 -10.53 8.87
N LYS A 95 0.72 -11.63 9.52
CA LYS A 95 1.80 -12.48 10.04
C LYS A 95 2.48 -13.22 8.90
N THR A 96 3.78 -13.19 8.89
CA THR A 96 4.62 -13.85 7.88
C THR A 96 5.52 -14.89 8.52
#